data_64cc3e0932b3e3b5099fe08ec91696e9
#
_entry.id   64cc3e0932b3e3b5099fe08ec91696e9
#
_cell.length_a   1.000
_cell.length_b   1.000
_cell.length_c   1.000
_cell.angle_alpha   90.00
_cell.angle_beta   90.00
_cell.angle_gamma   90.00
#
_symmetry.space_group_name_H-M   'P 1'
#
loop_
_entity.id
_entity.type
_entity.pdbx_description
1 polymer ?
#
loop_
_entity_poly.entity_id
_entity_poly.type
_entity_poly.pdbx_seq_one_letter_code
_entity_poly.pdbx_strand_id
1 'polypeptide(L)'
;IDEQRRRLTLAGLAAYPLVKSNAFASSGERSASPSRVVEFDAQVSRDGQRSVTAPINIDVSKTVIIVCDMQNDFGAKGGMFDRAGIDISMIQAAVGPTAKVLASARHAGVKIVYLKMGFRPDLSDLGAADSVNRVRHLEGFKVGESVRAPDGRESRILIRDNWGTDIVPELKPMADDVVIYKHRFSGFYQTELDATLKTLGAKHLVFTGCTTSVCVESTIRDAMFRDYLPVLLADCTGEPVGHSFPRSNHEASLLVIKTLLGWVSGSDQFITALSA
;
A
#
# COMPACT_ATOMS: atom_id res chain seq x y z
N ILE A 1 -27.61 -52.62 2.93
CA ILE A 1 -26.44 -51.79 3.32
C ILE A 1 -25.49 -51.86 2.14
N ASP A 2 -25.27 -50.69 1.57
CA ASP A 2 -24.19 -50.40 0.62
C ASP A 2 -24.46 -50.57 -0.87
N GLU A 3 -25.11 -49.57 -1.49
CA GLU A 3 -24.96 -49.29 -2.95
C GLU A 3 -25.45 -47.88 -3.36
N GLN A 4 -25.72 -46.98 -2.43
CA GLN A 4 -26.20 -45.61 -2.74
C GLN A 4 -25.18 -44.48 -2.53
N ARG A 5 -23.88 -44.76 -2.48
CA ARG A 5 -22.83 -43.75 -2.29
C ARG A 5 -21.87 -43.56 -3.49
N ARG A 6 -22.30 -43.86 -4.70
CA ARG A 6 -21.44 -43.59 -5.89
C ARG A 6 -22.26 -43.04 -7.07
N ARG A 7 -22.85 -41.86 -6.92
CA ARG A 7 -23.20 -40.95 -8.05
C ARG A 7 -23.39 -39.54 -7.52
N LEU A 8 -22.32 -38.81 -7.20
CA LEU A 8 -22.31 -37.35 -7.28
C LEU A 8 -21.52 -37.00 -8.51
N THR A 9 -22.25 -36.82 -9.58
CA THR A 9 -21.82 -36.41 -10.90
C THR A 9 -21.25 -35.00 -10.87
N LEU A 10 -20.09 -34.88 -11.51
CA LEU A 10 -19.53 -33.63 -12.02
C LEU A 10 -20.57 -32.93 -12.91
N ALA A 11 -21.14 -31.86 -12.43
CA ALA A 11 -21.83 -30.89 -13.29
C ALA A 11 -21.70 -29.51 -12.67
N GLY A 12 -21.04 -28.60 -13.38
CA GLY A 12 -21.07 -27.18 -13.06
C GLY A 12 -19.71 -26.47 -12.98
N LEU A 13 -18.76 -26.77 -13.86
CA LEU A 13 -17.73 -25.80 -14.20
C LEU A 13 -18.35 -24.76 -15.14
N ALA A 14 -18.93 -23.71 -14.57
CA ALA A 14 -19.28 -22.54 -15.34
C ALA A 14 -17.96 -21.86 -15.78
N ALA A 15 -17.72 -21.90 -17.09
CA ALA A 15 -16.61 -21.18 -17.73
C ALA A 15 -16.79 -19.68 -17.52
N TYR A 16 -15.90 -19.06 -16.75
CA TYR A 16 -15.77 -17.62 -16.73
C TYR A 16 -15.26 -17.15 -18.09
N PRO A 17 -15.86 -16.14 -18.73
CA PRO A 17 -15.34 -15.60 -19.97
C PRO A 17 -13.94 -15.00 -19.71
N LEU A 18 -12.96 -15.51 -20.43
CA LEU A 18 -11.63 -14.91 -20.54
C LEU A 18 -11.80 -13.49 -21.07
N VAL A 19 -11.61 -12.50 -20.21
CA VAL A 19 -11.37 -11.13 -20.64
C VAL A 19 -10.08 -11.16 -21.45
N LYS A 20 -10.18 -10.87 -22.74
CA LYS A 20 -9.02 -10.73 -23.62
C LYS A 20 -8.16 -9.59 -23.05
N SER A 21 -7.05 -9.94 -22.42
CA SER A 21 -5.99 -8.99 -22.15
C SER A 21 -5.48 -8.46 -23.51
N ASN A 22 -5.57 -7.17 -23.70
CA ASN A 22 -4.88 -6.53 -24.81
C ASN A 22 -3.40 -6.87 -24.69
N ALA A 23 -2.91 -7.59 -25.67
CA ALA A 23 -1.51 -7.93 -25.79
C ALA A 23 -0.69 -6.63 -25.78
N PHE A 24 0.17 -6.50 -24.78
CA PHE A 24 1.27 -5.55 -24.86
C PHE A 24 2.08 -5.87 -26.09
N ALA A 25 2.01 -4.99 -27.10
CA ALA A 25 2.88 -5.06 -28.25
C ALA A 25 4.34 -5.05 -27.75
N SER A 26 5.10 -6.01 -28.22
CA SER A 26 6.55 -6.12 -28.01
C SER A 26 7.23 -4.89 -28.60
N SER A 27 7.47 -3.90 -27.77
CA SER A 27 8.39 -2.81 -28.08
C SER A 27 9.73 -3.16 -27.45
N GLY A 28 10.73 -3.23 -28.31
CA GLY A 28 12.14 -3.40 -28.18
C GLY A 28 12.75 -3.63 -26.79
N GLU A 29 13.66 -4.58 -26.71
CA GLU A 29 14.57 -4.81 -25.59
C GLU A 29 15.08 -3.47 -25.06
N ARG A 30 14.46 -2.96 -23.98
CA ARG A 30 15.08 -1.91 -23.20
C ARG A 30 16.28 -2.59 -22.53
N SER A 31 17.49 -2.20 -22.91
CA SER A 31 18.70 -2.60 -22.22
C SER A 31 18.47 -2.36 -20.72
N ALA A 32 18.58 -3.40 -19.91
CA ALA A 32 18.50 -3.28 -18.47
C ALA A 32 19.55 -2.23 -18.06
N SER A 33 19.10 -1.15 -17.42
CA SER A 33 20.01 -0.19 -16.84
C SER A 33 21.00 -0.95 -15.95
N PRO A 34 22.30 -0.60 -15.95
CA PRO A 34 23.27 -1.31 -15.12
C PRO A 34 22.80 -1.28 -13.66
N SER A 35 22.91 -2.41 -12.97
CA SER A 35 22.58 -2.52 -11.56
C SER A 35 23.36 -1.49 -10.77
N ARG A 36 22.68 -0.57 -10.11
CA ARG A 36 23.26 0.43 -9.22
C ARG A 36 22.86 0.09 -7.80
N VAL A 37 23.84 -0.26 -6.97
CA VAL A 37 23.65 -0.49 -5.55
C VAL A 37 23.92 0.81 -4.80
N VAL A 38 23.02 1.19 -3.91
CA VAL A 38 23.18 2.33 -3.02
C VAL A 38 23.11 1.88 -1.56
N GLU A 39 23.83 2.60 -0.70
CA GLU A 39 23.89 2.32 0.73
C GLU A 39 23.33 3.50 1.52
N PHE A 40 22.57 3.22 2.57
CA PHE A 40 22.09 4.21 3.52
C PHE A 40 21.81 3.59 4.88
N ASP A 41 21.83 4.43 5.91
CA ASP A 41 21.58 4.01 7.27
C ASP A 41 20.11 3.70 7.53
N ALA A 42 19.85 2.56 8.17
CA ALA A 42 18.53 2.16 8.63
C ALA A 42 18.58 1.53 10.01
N GLN A 43 17.48 1.64 10.73
CA GLN A 43 17.31 0.97 12.02
C GLN A 43 16.87 -0.47 11.81
N VAL A 44 17.55 -1.38 12.47
CA VAL A 44 17.25 -2.82 12.46
C VAL A 44 17.62 -3.43 13.81
N SER A 45 16.94 -4.49 14.23
CA SER A 45 17.36 -5.32 15.35
C SER A 45 17.85 -6.66 14.82
N ARG A 46 19.01 -7.09 15.27
CA ARG A 46 19.59 -8.40 14.90
C ARG A 46 19.31 -9.49 15.93
N ASP A 47 18.99 -9.10 17.15
CA ASP A 47 18.79 -10.01 18.30
C ASP A 47 17.37 -9.97 18.88
N GLY A 48 16.50 -9.15 18.27
CA GLY A 48 15.12 -8.93 18.75
C GLY A 48 15.03 -8.08 20.02
N GLN A 49 16.14 -7.59 20.56
CA GLN A 49 16.18 -6.84 21.82
C GLN A 49 16.67 -5.40 21.65
N ARG A 50 17.69 -5.21 20.83
CA ARG A 50 18.31 -3.89 20.63
C ARG A 50 18.17 -3.45 19.19
N SER A 51 17.68 -2.23 19.00
CA SER A 51 17.71 -1.58 17.70
C SER A 51 19.05 -0.88 17.52
N VAL A 52 19.69 -1.10 16.38
CA VAL A 52 20.92 -0.43 15.96
C VAL A 52 20.69 0.27 14.63
N THR A 53 21.38 1.37 14.41
CA THR A 53 21.50 1.97 13.09
C THR A 53 22.67 1.30 12.38
N ALA A 54 22.40 0.77 11.20
CA ALA A 54 23.40 0.10 10.38
C ALA A 54 23.15 0.39 8.89
N PRO A 55 24.21 0.42 8.08
CA PRO A 55 24.04 0.57 6.64
C PRO A 55 23.31 -0.64 6.04
N ILE A 56 22.41 -0.35 5.11
CA ILE A 56 21.77 -1.33 4.24
C ILE A 56 22.06 -1.01 2.78
N ASN A 57 22.16 -2.05 1.98
CA ASN A 57 22.38 -1.93 0.55
C ASN A 57 21.13 -2.31 -0.20
N ILE A 58 20.69 -1.47 -1.13
CA ILE A 58 19.59 -1.78 -2.05
C ILE A 58 20.05 -1.66 -3.50
N ASP A 59 19.58 -2.54 -4.35
CA ASP A 59 19.73 -2.46 -5.80
C ASP A 59 18.63 -1.57 -6.36
N VAL A 60 18.97 -0.40 -6.87
CA VAL A 60 18.03 0.60 -7.41
C VAL A 60 17.15 -0.01 -8.50
N SER A 61 17.72 -0.87 -9.37
CA SER A 61 16.99 -1.52 -10.47
C SER A 61 15.97 -2.57 -10.00
N LYS A 62 16.11 -3.06 -8.75
CA LYS A 62 15.23 -4.04 -8.12
C LYS A 62 14.45 -3.44 -6.94
N THR A 63 14.37 -2.12 -6.89
CA THR A 63 13.64 -1.39 -5.86
C THR A 63 12.32 -0.87 -6.41
N VAL A 64 11.26 -0.99 -5.61
CA VAL A 64 9.93 -0.42 -5.89
C VAL A 64 9.47 0.40 -4.70
N ILE A 65 9.00 1.62 -4.95
CA ILE A 65 8.30 2.41 -3.93
C ILE A 65 6.85 1.95 -3.87
N ILE A 66 6.36 1.68 -2.67
CA ILE A 66 4.95 1.40 -2.39
C ILE A 66 4.34 2.62 -1.71
N VAL A 67 3.42 3.29 -2.39
CA VAL A 67 2.64 4.41 -1.84
C VAL A 67 1.30 3.86 -1.39
N CYS A 68 1.13 3.69 -0.07
CA CYS A 68 -0.05 3.05 0.50
C CYS A 68 -1.09 4.10 0.89
N ASP A 69 -2.27 4.06 0.24
CA ASP A 69 -3.51 4.74 0.63
C ASP A 69 -3.39 6.27 0.89
N MET A 70 -2.49 6.96 0.19
CA MET A 70 -2.38 8.44 0.29
C MET A 70 -3.53 9.13 -0.49
N GLN A 71 -4.77 8.83 -0.06
CA GLN A 71 -6.02 9.22 -0.71
C GLN A 71 -6.74 10.34 0.04
N ASN A 72 -7.66 11.02 -0.65
CA ASN A 72 -8.46 12.10 -0.05
C ASN A 72 -9.27 11.62 1.16
N ASP A 73 -9.83 10.40 1.13
CA ASP A 73 -10.60 9.85 2.26
C ASP A 73 -9.77 9.69 3.53
N PHE A 74 -8.44 9.59 3.44
CA PHE A 74 -7.55 9.47 4.59
C PHE A 74 -6.83 10.77 4.95
N GLY A 75 -6.39 11.57 3.96
CA GLY A 75 -5.49 12.70 4.19
C GLY A 75 -6.06 14.08 3.87
N ALA A 76 -7.27 14.18 3.30
CA ALA A 76 -7.84 15.47 2.93
C ALA A 76 -8.99 15.92 3.83
N LYS A 77 -9.15 17.24 3.99
CA LYS A 77 -10.33 17.83 4.60
C LYS A 77 -11.58 17.45 3.80
N GLY A 78 -12.65 17.04 4.51
CA GLY A 78 -13.87 16.53 3.92
C GLY A 78 -13.80 15.08 3.47
N GLY A 79 -12.67 14.40 3.63
CA GLY A 79 -12.53 12.95 3.45
C GLY A 79 -13.10 12.13 4.60
N MET A 80 -13.08 10.82 4.48
CA MET A 80 -13.68 9.89 5.45
C MET A 80 -13.15 10.10 6.87
N PHE A 81 -11.83 10.18 7.07
CA PHE A 81 -11.24 10.36 8.40
C PHE A 81 -11.59 11.71 9.01
N ASP A 82 -11.50 12.78 8.24
CA ASP A 82 -11.87 14.13 8.71
C ASP A 82 -13.36 14.19 9.12
N ARG A 83 -14.26 13.58 8.33
CA ARG A 83 -15.69 13.48 8.64
C ARG A 83 -15.96 12.64 9.90
N ALA A 84 -15.15 11.62 10.13
CA ALA A 84 -15.23 10.81 11.36
C ALA A 84 -14.60 11.49 12.59
N GLY A 85 -14.07 12.71 12.47
CA GLY A 85 -13.41 13.45 13.55
C GLY A 85 -12.02 12.91 13.91
N ILE A 86 -11.42 12.13 13.02
CA ILE A 86 -10.04 11.62 13.18
C ILE A 86 -9.06 12.72 12.75
N ASP A 87 -8.07 13.00 13.58
CA ASP A 87 -7.02 13.99 13.27
C ASP A 87 -6.12 13.47 12.13
N ILE A 88 -6.22 14.09 10.96
CA ILE A 88 -5.45 13.73 9.77
C ILE A 88 -4.08 14.40 9.68
N SER A 89 -3.67 15.18 10.66
CA SER A 89 -2.42 15.96 10.64
C SER A 89 -1.17 15.12 10.42
N MET A 90 -1.11 13.92 11.01
CA MET A 90 0.01 12.99 10.81
C MET A 90 0.11 12.51 9.35
N ILE A 91 -1.03 12.24 8.70
CA ILE A 91 -1.05 11.83 7.29
C ILE A 91 -0.63 13.01 6.40
N GLN A 92 -1.15 14.21 6.70
CA GLN A 92 -0.77 15.43 5.98
C GLN A 92 0.72 15.75 6.14
N ALA A 93 1.30 15.54 7.32
CA ALA A 93 2.73 15.73 7.56
C ALA A 93 3.59 14.80 6.70
N ALA A 94 3.14 13.59 6.40
CA ALA A 94 3.84 12.62 5.57
C ALA A 94 3.81 12.95 4.06
N VAL A 95 2.92 13.84 3.59
CA VAL A 95 2.78 14.18 2.17
C VAL A 95 4.05 14.82 1.61
N GLY A 96 4.59 15.85 2.27
CA GLY A 96 5.77 16.57 1.80
C GLY A 96 7.02 15.70 1.64
N PRO A 97 7.44 14.96 2.68
CA PRO A 97 8.53 13.98 2.57
C PRO A 97 8.30 12.95 1.46
N THR A 98 7.10 12.37 1.38
CA THR A 98 6.75 11.42 0.32
C THR A 98 6.89 12.02 -1.07
N ALA A 99 6.44 13.25 -1.30
CA ALA A 99 6.60 13.93 -2.61
C ALA A 99 8.06 14.05 -3.02
N LYS A 100 8.95 14.39 -2.09
CA LYS A 100 10.40 14.46 -2.33
C LYS A 100 10.98 13.09 -2.68
N VAL A 101 10.58 12.03 -1.94
CA VAL A 101 10.97 10.65 -2.24
C VAL A 101 10.56 10.25 -3.64
N LEU A 102 9.31 10.50 -4.04
CA LEU A 102 8.80 10.15 -5.37
C LEU A 102 9.53 10.90 -6.48
N ALA A 103 9.84 12.17 -6.29
CA ALA A 103 10.61 12.95 -7.25
C ALA A 103 12.02 12.37 -7.44
N SER A 104 12.73 12.07 -6.34
CA SER A 104 14.06 11.46 -6.36
C SER A 104 14.05 10.06 -6.96
N ALA A 105 13.05 9.23 -6.59
CA ALA A 105 12.87 7.89 -7.11
C ALA A 105 12.69 7.87 -8.62
N ARG A 106 11.83 8.76 -9.16
CA ARG A 106 11.62 8.91 -10.61
C ARG A 106 12.89 9.34 -11.33
N HIS A 107 13.63 10.29 -10.76
CA HIS A 107 14.93 10.71 -11.32
C HIS A 107 15.92 9.54 -11.37
N ALA A 108 15.94 8.69 -10.35
CA ALA A 108 16.79 7.51 -10.27
C ALA A 108 16.27 6.31 -11.08
N GLY A 109 15.10 6.38 -11.70
CA GLY A 109 14.47 5.29 -12.46
C GLY A 109 13.82 4.20 -11.59
N VAL A 110 13.64 4.44 -10.29
CA VAL A 110 12.93 3.53 -9.38
C VAL A 110 11.45 3.49 -9.75
N LYS A 111 10.86 2.29 -9.76
CA LYS A 111 9.45 2.08 -10.06
C LYS A 111 8.57 2.42 -8.87
N ILE A 112 7.36 2.90 -9.16
CA ILE A 112 6.39 3.31 -8.14
C ILE A 112 5.09 2.55 -8.34
N VAL A 113 4.56 1.99 -7.25
CA VAL A 113 3.27 1.32 -7.19
C VAL A 113 2.42 2.01 -6.12
N TYR A 114 1.27 2.50 -6.52
CA TYR A 114 0.25 3.03 -5.62
C TYR A 114 -0.73 1.94 -5.25
N LEU A 115 -0.98 1.79 -3.97
CA LEU A 115 -2.08 1.02 -3.43
C LEU A 115 -3.21 1.99 -3.06
N LYS A 116 -4.42 1.73 -3.53
CA LYS A 116 -5.61 2.52 -3.21
C LYS A 116 -6.63 1.63 -2.51
N MET A 117 -6.98 1.97 -1.28
CA MET A 117 -8.12 1.31 -0.63
C MET A 117 -9.42 1.77 -1.30
N GLY A 118 -10.22 0.81 -1.75
CA GLY A 118 -11.48 1.15 -2.39
C GLY A 118 -12.31 -0.08 -2.71
N PHE A 119 -13.62 0.03 -2.47
CA PHE A 119 -14.59 -1.04 -2.69
C PHE A 119 -15.34 -0.83 -4.01
N ARG A 120 -15.87 -1.91 -4.54
CA ARG A 120 -16.76 -1.86 -5.71
C ARG A 120 -18.05 -1.09 -5.39
N PRO A 121 -18.69 -0.46 -6.37
CA PRO A 121 -19.92 0.30 -6.13
C PRO A 121 -21.07 -0.51 -5.51
N ASP A 122 -21.12 -1.82 -5.75
CA ASP A 122 -22.08 -2.78 -5.22
C ASP A 122 -21.68 -3.39 -3.87
N LEU A 123 -20.50 -3.04 -3.34
CA LEU A 123 -19.92 -3.55 -2.09
C LEU A 123 -19.72 -5.08 -2.08
N SER A 124 -19.67 -5.73 -3.24
CA SER A 124 -19.52 -7.19 -3.36
C SER A 124 -18.17 -7.70 -2.82
N ASP A 125 -17.15 -6.86 -2.78
CA ASP A 125 -15.82 -7.17 -2.28
C ASP A 125 -15.58 -6.78 -0.80
N LEU A 126 -16.62 -6.33 -0.09
CA LEU A 126 -16.52 -5.93 1.32
C LEU A 126 -16.40 -7.14 2.28
N GLY A 127 -16.73 -8.33 1.82
CA GLY A 127 -16.68 -9.57 2.58
C GLY A 127 -18.06 -10.06 3.02
N ALA A 128 -18.07 -11.17 3.78
CA ALA A 128 -19.29 -11.77 4.32
C ALA A 128 -20.05 -10.79 5.21
N ALA A 129 -21.37 -10.97 5.33
CA ALA A 129 -22.26 -10.03 6.02
C ALA A 129 -21.88 -9.79 7.49
N ASP A 130 -21.35 -10.81 8.15
CA ASP A 130 -20.94 -10.83 9.56
C ASP A 130 -19.44 -10.64 9.76
N SER A 131 -18.67 -10.42 8.68
CA SER A 131 -17.22 -10.25 8.81
C SER A 131 -16.86 -8.92 9.50
N VAL A 132 -15.84 -8.95 10.35
CA VAL A 132 -15.32 -7.77 11.02
C VAL A 132 -14.98 -6.66 10.01
N ASN A 133 -14.42 -7.04 8.87
CA ASN A 133 -14.10 -6.08 7.82
C ASN A 133 -15.35 -5.34 7.34
N ARG A 134 -16.44 -6.07 7.01
CA ARG A 134 -17.67 -5.46 6.53
C ARG A 134 -18.34 -4.60 7.58
N VAL A 135 -18.52 -5.14 8.78
CA VAL A 135 -19.19 -4.43 9.90
C VAL A 135 -18.44 -3.13 10.23
N ARG A 136 -17.11 -3.19 10.40
CA ARG A 136 -16.30 -1.99 10.72
C ARG A 136 -16.36 -0.94 9.63
N HIS A 137 -16.31 -1.34 8.37
CA HIS A 137 -16.34 -0.37 7.27
C HIS A 137 -17.72 0.27 7.09
N LEU A 138 -18.79 -0.50 7.22
CA LEU A 138 -20.16 0.04 7.09
C LEU A 138 -20.57 0.88 8.30
N GLU A 139 -20.39 0.35 9.50
CA GLU A 139 -20.87 1.00 10.72
C GLU A 139 -19.92 2.08 11.24
N GLY A 140 -18.61 1.81 11.22
CA GLY A 140 -17.61 2.74 11.73
C GLY A 140 -17.27 3.86 10.77
N PHE A 141 -16.97 3.52 9.51
CA PHE A 141 -16.47 4.48 8.52
C PHE A 141 -17.49 4.89 7.46
N LYS A 142 -18.70 4.37 7.52
CA LYS A 142 -19.80 4.74 6.60
C LYS A 142 -19.47 4.50 5.12
N VAL A 143 -18.70 3.45 4.83
CA VAL A 143 -18.32 3.10 3.46
C VAL A 143 -19.55 2.94 2.58
N GLY A 144 -19.52 3.56 1.41
CA GLY A 144 -20.60 3.53 0.44
C GLY A 144 -21.63 4.64 0.61
N GLU A 145 -21.65 5.38 1.74
CA GLU A 145 -22.53 6.54 1.90
C GLU A 145 -22.19 7.65 0.89
N SER A 146 -23.25 8.26 0.35
CA SER A 146 -23.11 9.40 -0.56
C SER A 146 -22.75 10.66 0.22
N VAL A 147 -21.75 11.36 -0.25
CA VAL A 147 -21.26 12.61 0.33
C VAL A 147 -20.96 13.62 -0.78
N ARG A 148 -21.03 14.92 -0.43
CA ARG A 148 -20.53 15.97 -1.32
C ARG A 148 -19.07 16.23 -1.03
N ALA A 149 -18.23 16.08 -2.06
CA ALA A 149 -16.82 16.39 -1.97
C ALA A 149 -16.58 17.90 -1.83
N PRO A 150 -15.42 18.34 -1.30
CA PRO A 150 -15.09 19.77 -1.18
C PRO A 150 -15.07 20.54 -2.50
N ASP A 151 -14.81 19.86 -3.61
CA ASP A 151 -14.85 20.42 -4.95
C ASP A 151 -16.26 20.47 -5.58
N GLY A 152 -17.27 20.09 -4.81
CA GLY A 152 -18.68 20.12 -5.19
C GLY A 152 -19.19 18.87 -5.93
N ARG A 153 -18.33 17.91 -6.25
CA ARG A 153 -18.74 16.63 -6.88
C ARG A 153 -19.52 15.75 -5.91
N GLU A 154 -20.49 15.00 -6.43
CA GLU A 154 -21.05 13.86 -5.70
C GLU A 154 -19.98 12.77 -5.60
N SER A 155 -19.88 12.18 -4.43
CA SER A 155 -18.91 11.14 -4.12
C SER A 155 -19.50 10.11 -3.17
N ARG A 156 -18.87 8.94 -3.08
CA ARG A 156 -19.19 7.91 -2.08
C ARG A 156 -17.94 7.50 -1.33
N ILE A 157 -18.07 7.38 -0.01
CA ILE A 157 -16.94 7.07 0.89
C ILE A 157 -16.30 5.74 0.50
N LEU A 158 -14.98 5.71 0.24
CA LEU A 158 -14.16 4.56 -0.14
C LEU A 158 -14.72 3.71 -1.30
N ILE A 159 -15.50 4.29 -2.19
CA ILE A 159 -15.92 3.65 -3.43
C ILE A 159 -14.94 4.02 -4.54
N ARG A 160 -14.50 3.00 -5.32
CA ARG A 160 -13.55 3.18 -6.43
C ARG A 160 -14.01 4.30 -7.37
N ASP A 161 -13.05 5.02 -7.90
CA ASP A 161 -13.23 6.09 -8.91
C ASP A 161 -14.10 7.26 -8.42
N ASN A 162 -14.21 7.43 -7.10
CA ASN A 162 -14.80 8.60 -6.46
C ASN A 162 -13.70 9.53 -5.91
N TRP A 163 -14.05 10.79 -5.65
CA TRP A 163 -13.13 11.79 -5.12
C TRP A 163 -12.35 11.32 -3.88
N GLY A 164 -13.04 10.62 -2.97
CA GLY A 164 -12.41 10.08 -1.74
C GLY A 164 -11.28 9.11 -2.02
N THR A 165 -11.38 8.32 -3.10
CA THR A 165 -10.34 7.37 -3.50
C THR A 165 -9.29 7.96 -4.44
N ASP A 166 -9.39 9.23 -4.83
CA ASP A 166 -8.31 9.90 -5.55
C ASP A 166 -7.11 10.11 -4.62
N ILE A 167 -5.91 9.99 -5.17
CA ILE A 167 -4.67 10.31 -4.45
C ILE A 167 -4.62 11.81 -4.21
N VAL A 168 -4.14 12.22 -3.04
CA VAL A 168 -3.96 13.65 -2.72
C VAL A 168 -3.16 14.35 -3.80
N PRO A 169 -3.50 15.61 -4.17
CA PRO A 169 -2.97 16.26 -5.37
C PRO A 169 -1.44 16.29 -5.46
N GLU A 170 -0.75 16.45 -4.35
CA GLU A 170 0.71 16.57 -4.25
C GLU A 170 1.44 15.27 -4.60
N LEU A 171 0.73 14.12 -4.49
CA LEU A 171 1.29 12.79 -4.74
C LEU A 171 0.69 12.12 -5.98
N LYS A 172 0.01 12.87 -6.83
CA LYS A 172 -0.71 12.32 -7.99
C LYS A 172 0.17 11.37 -8.82
N PRO A 173 -0.32 10.16 -9.16
CA PRO A 173 0.40 9.22 -10.00
C PRO A 173 0.71 9.82 -11.37
N MET A 174 1.87 9.46 -11.93
CA MET A 174 2.25 9.73 -13.32
C MET A 174 1.90 8.54 -14.22
N ALA A 175 1.98 8.73 -15.53
CA ALA A 175 1.55 7.73 -16.53
C ALA A 175 2.29 6.38 -16.41
N ASP A 176 3.55 6.40 -15.97
CA ASP A 176 4.37 5.19 -15.81
C ASP A 176 4.22 4.53 -14.44
N ASP A 177 3.50 5.13 -13.51
CA ASP A 177 3.25 4.57 -12.18
C ASP A 177 2.14 3.52 -12.25
N VAL A 178 2.27 2.45 -11.48
CA VAL A 178 1.24 1.42 -11.37
C VAL A 178 0.27 1.79 -10.25
N VAL A 179 -1.04 1.66 -10.51
CA VAL A 179 -2.08 1.91 -9.51
C VAL A 179 -2.92 0.66 -9.32
N ILE A 180 -2.99 0.16 -8.08
CA ILE A 180 -3.68 -1.07 -7.72
C ILE A 180 -4.72 -0.77 -6.65
N TYR A 181 -5.99 -1.13 -6.90
CA TYR A 181 -7.03 -1.12 -5.88
C TYR A 181 -6.94 -2.36 -4.99
N LYS A 182 -7.05 -2.14 -3.69
CA LYS A 182 -7.18 -3.19 -2.68
C LYS A 182 -8.48 -3.00 -1.87
N HIS A 183 -8.97 -4.09 -1.30
CA HIS A 183 -10.21 -4.11 -0.52
C HIS A 183 -10.01 -4.80 0.85
N ARG A 184 -8.76 -4.95 1.26
CA ARG A 184 -8.31 -5.35 2.61
C ARG A 184 -7.09 -4.51 2.98
N PHE A 185 -6.64 -4.63 4.22
CA PHE A 185 -5.53 -3.82 4.71
C PHE A 185 -4.23 -4.14 3.97
N SER A 186 -3.90 -5.41 3.80
CA SER A 186 -2.74 -5.79 2.98
C SER A 186 -2.98 -5.54 1.49
N GLY A 187 -1.99 -4.96 0.84
CA GLY A 187 -1.95 -4.78 -0.61
C GLY A 187 -1.84 -6.09 -1.39
N PHE A 188 -1.45 -7.18 -0.73
CA PHE A 188 -1.31 -8.50 -1.39
C PHE A 188 -2.59 -9.32 -1.40
N TYR A 189 -3.58 -8.97 -0.56
CA TYR A 189 -4.79 -9.79 -0.43
C TYR A 189 -5.69 -9.69 -1.65
N GLN A 190 -5.70 -10.75 -2.47
CA GLN A 190 -6.52 -10.87 -3.68
C GLN A 190 -6.37 -9.68 -4.65
N THR A 191 -5.14 -9.22 -4.84
CA THR A 191 -4.74 -8.19 -5.81
C THR A 191 -3.67 -8.73 -6.75
N GLU A 192 -3.37 -7.96 -7.79
CA GLU A 192 -2.27 -8.23 -8.72
C GLU A 192 -0.89 -7.78 -8.20
N LEU A 193 -0.76 -7.29 -6.96
CA LEU A 193 0.48 -6.70 -6.45
C LEU A 193 1.69 -7.65 -6.58
N ASP A 194 1.55 -8.91 -6.14
CA ASP A 194 2.67 -9.87 -6.18
C ASP A 194 3.12 -10.17 -7.61
N ALA A 195 2.17 -10.35 -8.53
CA ALA A 195 2.46 -10.56 -9.95
C ALA A 195 3.13 -9.33 -10.58
N THR A 196 2.66 -8.13 -10.24
CA THR A 196 3.24 -6.86 -10.67
C THR A 196 4.69 -6.72 -10.18
N LEU A 197 4.94 -6.95 -8.90
CA LEU A 197 6.27 -6.86 -8.32
C LEU A 197 7.25 -7.86 -8.94
N LYS A 198 6.81 -9.09 -9.20
CA LYS A 198 7.60 -10.10 -9.90
C LYS A 198 7.94 -9.67 -11.33
N THR A 199 6.97 -9.10 -12.06
CA THR A 199 7.19 -8.58 -13.41
C THR A 199 8.19 -7.41 -13.42
N LEU A 200 8.17 -6.57 -12.37
CA LEU A 200 9.13 -5.49 -12.18
C LEU A 200 10.51 -5.96 -11.70
N GLY A 201 10.68 -7.26 -11.38
CA GLY A 201 11.92 -7.82 -10.83
C GLY A 201 12.23 -7.30 -9.42
N ALA A 202 11.21 -6.89 -8.66
CA ALA A 202 11.37 -6.28 -7.36
C ALA A 202 12.01 -7.23 -6.34
N LYS A 203 12.93 -6.68 -5.54
CA LYS A 203 13.55 -7.34 -4.38
C LYS A 203 13.35 -6.47 -3.13
N HIS A 204 13.60 -5.18 -3.25
CA HIS A 204 13.47 -4.21 -2.19
C HIS A 204 12.16 -3.43 -2.36
N LEU A 205 11.38 -3.33 -1.30
CA LEU A 205 10.13 -2.56 -1.27
C LEU A 205 10.26 -1.43 -0.25
N VAL A 206 10.22 -0.20 -0.73
CA VAL A 206 10.29 0.98 0.12
C VAL A 206 8.88 1.53 0.35
N PHE A 207 8.42 1.52 1.58
CA PHE A 207 7.05 1.82 1.96
C PHE A 207 6.88 3.26 2.45
N THR A 208 5.81 3.90 1.96
CA THR A 208 5.29 5.19 2.39
C THR A 208 3.77 5.10 2.53
N GLY A 209 3.13 6.07 3.17
CA GLY A 209 1.67 6.20 3.17
C GLY A 209 0.99 5.97 4.50
N CYS A 210 -0.25 5.54 4.50
CA CYS A 210 -1.08 5.41 5.69
C CYS A 210 -2.00 4.16 5.64
N THR A 211 -2.53 3.70 6.77
CA THR A 211 -2.06 4.08 8.12
C THR A 211 -0.98 3.10 8.55
N THR A 212 -0.01 3.58 9.31
CA THR A 212 1.23 2.85 9.61
C THR A 212 0.95 1.47 10.20
N SER A 213 0.09 1.37 11.22
CA SER A 213 -0.19 0.11 11.94
C SER A 213 -1.22 -0.78 11.25
N VAL A 214 -1.89 -0.29 10.21
CA VAL A 214 -2.97 -1.03 9.56
C VAL A 214 -2.57 -1.45 8.16
N CYS A 215 -2.74 -0.58 7.16
CA CYS A 215 -2.49 -0.95 5.76
C CYS A 215 -1.01 -1.12 5.44
N VAL A 216 -0.16 -0.22 5.96
CA VAL A 216 1.28 -0.25 5.72
C VAL A 216 1.89 -1.50 6.38
N GLU A 217 1.69 -1.69 7.68
CA GLU A 217 2.25 -2.85 8.39
C GLU A 217 1.69 -4.18 7.88
N SER A 218 0.38 -4.27 7.56
CA SER A 218 -0.20 -5.49 6.98
C SER A 218 0.46 -5.85 5.65
N THR A 219 0.74 -4.83 4.81
CA THR A 219 1.41 -5.05 3.52
C THR A 219 2.88 -5.42 3.71
N ILE A 220 3.58 -4.81 4.67
CA ILE A 220 4.97 -5.15 5.02
C ILE A 220 5.09 -6.59 5.52
N ARG A 221 4.17 -7.05 6.38
CA ARG A 221 4.15 -8.45 6.86
C ARG A 221 4.00 -9.43 5.71
N ASP A 222 3.06 -9.17 4.81
CA ASP A 222 2.84 -9.99 3.64
C ASP A 222 4.00 -9.93 2.63
N ALA A 223 4.70 -8.80 2.52
CA ALA A 223 5.91 -8.64 1.72
C ALA A 223 7.04 -9.52 2.28
N MET A 224 7.28 -9.45 3.60
CA MET A 224 8.31 -10.26 4.27
C MET A 224 8.02 -11.77 4.14
N PHE A 225 6.76 -12.20 4.25
CA PHE A 225 6.36 -13.60 4.05
C PHE A 225 6.57 -14.10 2.60
N ARG A 226 6.80 -13.21 1.66
CA ARG A 226 7.09 -13.49 0.23
C ARG A 226 8.55 -13.24 -0.14
N ASP A 227 9.43 -13.12 0.86
CA ASP A 227 10.87 -12.91 0.69
C ASP A 227 11.25 -11.58 0.02
N TYR A 228 10.37 -10.57 0.02
CA TYR A 228 10.78 -9.20 -0.27
C TYR A 228 11.54 -8.60 0.91
N LEU A 229 12.35 -7.60 0.64
CA LEU A 229 13.13 -6.85 1.63
C LEU A 229 12.46 -5.49 1.89
N PRO A 230 11.57 -5.38 2.89
CA PRO A 230 10.82 -4.15 3.13
C PRO A 230 11.64 -3.14 3.92
N VAL A 231 11.60 -1.89 3.48
CA VAL A 231 12.11 -0.71 4.18
C VAL A 231 10.97 0.28 4.38
N LEU A 232 10.73 0.74 5.58
CA LEU A 232 9.73 1.76 5.88
C LEU A 232 10.42 3.12 6.07
N LEU A 233 9.92 4.14 5.40
CA LEU A 233 10.33 5.53 5.63
C LEU A 233 9.40 6.15 6.69
N ALA A 234 9.93 6.33 7.90
CA ALA A 234 9.12 6.66 9.08
C ALA A 234 8.40 8.01 8.95
N ASP A 235 9.07 9.02 8.42
CA ASP A 235 8.54 10.36 8.20
C ASP A 235 7.62 10.47 6.97
N CYS A 236 7.56 9.40 6.16
CA CYS A 236 6.65 9.27 5.04
C CYS A 236 5.38 8.48 5.39
N THR A 237 5.13 8.19 6.69
CA THR A 237 3.94 7.46 7.13
C THR A 237 3.23 8.17 8.28
N GLY A 238 1.92 7.98 8.35
CA GLY A 238 1.10 8.55 9.42
C GLY A 238 0.11 7.54 9.99
N GLU A 239 -0.15 7.64 11.32
CA GLU A 239 -1.08 6.76 12.04
C GLU A 239 -1.93 7.53 13.03
N PRO A 240 -3.07 8.08 12.60
CA PRO A 240 -3.98 8.75 13.51
C PRO A 240 -4.88 7.80 14.29
N VAL A 241 -5.07 6.56 13.81
CA VAL A 241 -5.97 5.58 14.45
C VAL A 241 -5.34 5.09 15.76
N GLY A 242 -6.07 5.27 16.85
CA GLY A 242 -5.59 4.91 18.18
C GLY A 242 -4.54 5.88 18.76
N HIS A 243 -4.34 7.06 18.17
CA HIS A 243 -3.37 8.06 18.66
C HIS A 243 -3.69 8.58 20.07
N SER A 244 -4.96 8.61 20.44
CA SER A 244 -5.41 9.02 21.77
C SER A 244 -5.22 7.97 22.86
N PHE A 245 -4.80 6.76 22.53
CA PHE A 245 -4.50 5.73 23.51
C PHE A 245 -3.13 5.94 24.16
N PRO A 246 -2.86 5.32 25.34
CA PRO A 246 -1.61 5.53 26.07
C PRO A 246 -0.31 5.15 25.31
N ARG A 247 -0.43 4.43 24.21
CA ARG A 247 0.69 4.06 23.33
C ARG A 247 0.39 4.45 21.90
N SER A 248 1.37 5.05 21.24
CA SER A 248 1.29 5.37 19.83
C SER A 248 1.36 4.08 18.99
N ASN A 249 0.34 3.83 18.18
CA ASN A 249 0.35 2.74 17.22
C ASN A 249 1.44 2.93 16.16
N HIS A 250 1.74 4.18 15.79
CA HIS A 250 2.83 4.48 14.86
C HIS A 250 4.19 3.95 15.38
N GLU A 251 4.59 4.36 16.57
CA GLU A 251 5.86 3.92 17.16
C GLU A 251 5.90 2.42 17.43
N ALA A 252 4.77 1.82 17.85
CA ALA A 252 4.68 0.39 18.03
C ALA A 252 4.92 -0.36 16.72
N SER A 253 4.35 0.10 15.61
CA SER A 253 4.58 -0.48 14.28
C SER A 253 6.02 -0.31 13.81
N LEU A 254 6.60 0.88 13.97
CA LEU A 254 8.02 1.09 13.64
C LEU A 254 8.93 0.13 14.44
N LEU A 255 8.61 -0.10 15.73
CA LEU A 255 9.36 -1.04 16.57
C LEU A 255 9.25 -2.47 16.03
N VAL A 256 8.04 -2.94 15.72
CA VAL A 256 7.83 -4.30 15.19
C VAL A 256 8.52 -4.45 13.83
N ILE A 257 8.42 -3.48 12.95
CA ILE A 257 9.03 -3.55 11.62
C ILE A 257 10.54 -3.66 11.71
N LYS A 258 11.22 -2.78 12.46
CA LYS A 258 12.69 -2.81 12.58
C LYS A 258 13.23 -4.00 13.38
N THR A 259 12.37 -4.63 14.18
CA THR A 259 12.77 -5.78 15.03
C THR A 259 12.61 -7.10 14.29
N LEU A 260 11.55 -7.27 13.48
CA LEU A 260 11.15 -8.58 12.95
C LEU A 260 10.88 -8.60 11.44
N LEU A 261 10.47 -7.48 10.82
CA LEU A 261 9.90 -7.52 9.48
C LEU A 261 10.81 -6.93 8.41
N GLY A 262 11.72 -6.02 8.78
CA GLY A 262 12.55 -5.31 7.82
C GLY A 262 13.38 -4.19 8.46
N TRP A 263 13.46 -3.07 7.78
CA TRP A 263 14.25 -1.91 8.18
C TRP A 263 13.39 -0.67 8.28
N VAL A 264 13.80 0.27 9.11
CA VAL A 264 13.17 1.59 9.25
C VAL A 264 14.23 2.66 9.01
N SER A 265 13.98 3.56 8.11
CA SER A 265 14.85 4.69 7.78
C SER A 265 14.03 5.98 7.68
N GLY A 266 14.66 7.07 7.28
CA GLY A 266 14.03 8.33 6.94
C GLY A 266 14.14 8.64 5.46
N SER A 267 13.33 9.58 5.00
CA SER A 267 13.32 10.03 3.60
C SER A 267 14.65 10.64 3.19
N ASP A 268 15.27 11.45 4.06
CA ASP A 268 16.51 12.14 3.73
C ASP A 268 17.67 11.17 3.45
N GLN A 269 17.80 10.10 4.26
CA GLN A 269 18.81 9.05 4.04
C GLN A 269 18.58 8.36 2.70
N PHE A 270 17.35 8.00 2.41
CA PHE A 270 17.00 7.33 1.16
C PHE A 270 17.21 8.24 -0.06
N ILE A 271 16.76 9.51 -0.01
CA ILE A 271 16.94 10.50 -1.08
C ILE A 271 18.42 10.73 -1.35
N THR A 272 19.22 10.91 -0.28
CA THR A 272 20.66 11.10 -0.39
C THR A 272 21.31 9.92 -1.09
N ALA A 273 20.97 8.69 -0.71
CA ALA A 273 21.49 7.49 -1.34
C ALA A 273 21.13 7.39 -2.84
N LEU A 274 19.91 7.79 -3.22
CA LEU A 274 19.49 7.81 -4.63
C LEU A 274 20.23 8.87 -5.46
N SER A 275 20.76 9.91 -4.83
CA SER A 275 21.45 11.02 -5.50
C SER A 275 22.94 10.79 -5.64
N ALA A 276 23.51 9.84 -4.91
CA ALA A 276 24.91 9.43 -4.98
C ALA A 276 25.20 8.56 -6.22
#